data_188bd2199f82deb60e2c42b04ccc0438
#
_entry.id   188bd2199f82deb60e2c42b04ccc0438
#
_cell.length_a   1.000
_cell.length_b   1.000
_cell.length_c   1.000
_cell.angle_alpha   90.00
_cell.angle_beta   90.00
_cell.angle_gamma   90.00
#
_symmetry.space_group_name_H-M   'P 1'
#
loop_
_entity.id
_entity.type
_entity.pdbx_description
1 polymer ?
#
loop_
_entity_poly.entity_id
_entity_poly.type
_entity_poly.pdbx_seq_one_letter_code
_entity_poly.pdbx_strand_id
1 'polypeptide(L)'
;MIHRYKLGGMNIVLDICSGSVHLVDEVAYDMIGLFETESREAITAAMLEKYGDREDVTEADINECYEQIEELRDAGKLFTSDTFEPMAGALKAKSANVVKALCLHVAHTCNLNCSYCFASQGKYHGDRALMSFEVGKQALDFLLEHSGTRHNLEVDFFGGEPLMNFDVVKQLVAYARSREKECGKHFRFTLTTNGVLIDDDVIDFANREMSNVVLSLDGRKEVHDRYRVDYAGNGSWDRIVPKFQKLVKARGNKAYYMRGTFTHANPDFLKDIQQMLDLGFTELSMEPVVCAPGDPSALTDEDRVIVMEQYEKLAELMLERRRAGKPFTFYHYMIDLTGGPCIYKRISGCGSGTEYMAVTPWGDLYPCHQFVGDEKFRLGDVWTGVTNTEIQADFASCNVYAHPECRDCWARLYCSGGCAANAYHATGSVRGVYKEGCELFKKRMECAIMLEASKALDNNA
;
A
#
# COMPACT_ATOMS: atom_id res chain seq x y z
N MET A 1 -23.71 6.46 3.67
CA MET A 1 -22.65 7.25 4.37
C MET A 1 -21.82 7.98 3.34
N ILE A 2 -21.62 9.29 3.51
CA ILE A 2 -20.81 10.14 2.63
C ILE A 2 -19.61 10.72 3.38
N HIS A 3 -18.53 11.02 2.64
CA HIS A 3 -17.38 11.77 3.12
C HIS A 3 -17.21 13.03 2.27
N ARG A 4 -17.17 14.20 2.92
CA ARG A 4 -17.04 15.50 2.27
C ARG A 4 -15.78 16.20 2.75
N TYR A 5 -15.00 16.73 1.82
CA TYR A 5 -13.80 17.50 2.14
C TYR A 5 -13.44 18.46 1.01
N LYS A 6 -12.60 19.44 1.34
CA LYS A 6 -12.08 20.43 0.38
C LYS A 6 -10.58 20.25 0.25
N LEU A 7 -10.10 20.09 -0.97
CA LEU A 7 -8.67 19.93 -1.26
C LEU A 7 -8.37 20.37 -2.69
N GLY A 8 -7.23 21.05 -2.90
CA GLY A 8 -6.81 21.50 -4.23
C GLY A 8 -7.80 22.47 -4.91
N GLY A 9 -8.53 23.27 -4.14
CA GLY A 9 -9.56 24.18 -4.64
C GLY A 9 -10.87 23.49 -5.08
N MET A 10 -11.05 22.21 -4.78
CA MET A 10 -12.24 21.44 -5.14
C MET A 10 -13.06 21.07 -3.91
N ASN A 11 -14.38 21.09 -4.04
CA ASN A 11 -15.31 20.51 -3.09
C ASN A 11 -15.62 19.08 -3.53
N ILE A 12 -15.19 18.11 -2.76
CA ILE A 12 -15.25 16.69 -3.09
C ILE A 12 -16.23 15.98 -2.18
N VAL A 13 -17.12 15.20 -2.78
CA VAL A 13 -18.08 14.35 -2.08
C VAL A 13 -17.91 12.92 -2.54
N LEU A 14 -17.62 12.03 -1.60
CA LEU A 14 -17.49 10.59 -1.83
C LEU A 14 -18.68 9.87 -1.20
N ASP A 15 -19.43 9.11 -1.98
CA ASP A 15 -20.33 8.09 -1.46
C ASP A 15 -19.55 6.78 -1.26
N ILE A 16 -19.45 6.34 -0.02
CA ILE A 16 -18.51 5.28 0.38
C ILE A 16 -18.92 3.93 -0.18
N CYS A 17 -20.21 3.62 -0.21
CA CYS A 17 -20.69 2.29 -0.57
C CYS A 17 -20.84 2.12 -2.08
N SER A 18 -21.26 3.14 -2.81
CA SER A 18 -21.26 3.10 -4.27
C SER A 18 -19.87 3.33 -4.86
N GLY A 19 -18.98 4.04 -4.13
CA GLY A 19 -17.68 4.49 -4.61
C GLY A 19 -17.77 5.70 -5.56
N SER A 20 -18.94 6.32 -5.69
CA SER A 20 -19.13 7.50 -6.54
C SER A 20 -18.43 8.72 -5.93
N VAL A 21 -17.70 9.46 -6.77
CA VAL A 21 -17.03 10.72 -6.41
C VAL A 21 -17.66 11.86 -7.20
N HIS A 22 -18.09 12.90 -6.50
CA HIS A 22 -18.70 14.08 -7.10
C HIS A 22 -17.86 15.32 -6.81
N LEU A 23 -17.61 16.12 -7.83
CA LEU A 23 -17.11 17.49 -7.70
C LEU A 23 -18.28 18.43 -7.78
N VAL A 24 -18.46 19.24 -6.77
CA VAL A 24 -19.66 20.08 -6.61
C VAL A 24 -19.26 21.52 -6.28
N ASP A 25 -20.18 22.45 -6.51
CA ASP A 25 -20.02 23.82 -6.05
C ASP A 25 -20.27 23.96 -4.53
N GLU A 26 -20.14 25.15 -4.00
CA GLU A 26 -20.30 25.42 -2.56
C GLU A 26 -21.73 25.17 -2.07
N VAL A 27 -22.75 25.49 -2.90
CA VAL A 27 -24.17 25.34 -2.52
C VAL A 27 -24.51 23.86 -2.42
N ALA A 28 -24.19 23.08 -3.44
CA ALA A 28 -24.40 21.63 -3.43
C ALA A 28 -23.60 20.94 -2.32
N TYR A 29 -22.36 21.38 -2.06
CA TYR A 29 -21.52 20.83 -0.99
C TYR A 29 -22.17 21.00 0.39
N ASP A 30 -22.68 22.18 0.70
CA ASP A 30 -23.35 22.45 1.97
C ASP A 30 -24.71 21.77 2.06
N MET A 31 -25.48 21.79 0.98
CA MET A 31 -26.79 21.15 0.88
C MET A 31 -26.69 19.63 1.13
N ILE A 32 -25.73 18.94 0.49
CA ILE A 32 -25.47 17.52 0.70
C ILE A 32 -25.18 17.21 2.18
N GLY A 33 -24.56 18.15 2.90
CA GLY A 33 -24.28 18.00 4.33
C GLY A 33 -25.50 17.98 5.23
N LEU A 34 -26.59 18.58 4.81
CA LEU A 34 -27.85 18.70 5.56
C LEU A 34 -28.89 17.68 5.08
N PHE A 35 -28.69 17.06 3.92
CA PHE A 35 -29.71 16.34 3.16
C PHE A 35 -30.35 15.16 3.90
N GLU A 36 -29.60 14.45 4.76
CA GLU A 36 -30.12 13.30 5.52
C GLU A 36 -30.73 13.71 6.88
N THR A 37 -30.51 14.94 7.34
CA THR A 37 -30.88 15.39 8.70
C THR A 37 -31.97 16.45 8.73
N GLU A 38 -32.12 17.21 7.66
CA GLU A 38 -33.02 18.35 7.61
C GLU A 38 -34.12 18.16 6.54
N SER A 39 -35.25 18.88 6.69
CA SER A 39 -36.31 18.92 5.67
C SER A 39 -35.89 19.78 4.48
N ARG A 40 -36.53 19.57 3.31
CA ARG A 40 -36.30 20.38 2.09
C ARG A 40 -36.47 21.88 2.38
N GLU A 41 -37.52 22.25 3.12
CA GLU A 41 -37.79 23.63 3.45
C GLU A 41 -36.71 24.26 4.34
N ALA A 42 -36.20 23.48 5.32
CA ALA A 42 -35.12 23.93 6.20
C ALA A 42 -33.80 24.09 5.44
N ILE A 43 -33.48 23.15 4.53
CA ILE A 43 -32.30 23.24 3.65
C ILE A 43 -32.40 24.46 2.74
N THR A 44 -33.55 24.66 2.05
CA THR A 44 -33.74 25.81 1.16
C THR A 44 -33.57 27.12 1.93
N ALA A 45 -34.17 27.24 3.13
CA ALA A 45 -34.04 28.44 3.98
C ALA A 45 -32.56 28.68 4.39
N ALA A 46 -31.82 27.62 4.80
CA ALA A 46 -30.44 27.74 5.18
C ALA A 46 -29.51 28.12 3.99
N MET A 47 -29.82 27.63 2.79
CA MET A 47 -29.06 28.00 1.60
C MET A 47 -29.36 29.45 1.16
N LEU A 48 -30.62 29.89 1.23
CA LEU A 48 -30.97 31.28 0.97
C LEU A 48 -30.33 32.23 1.98
N GLU A 49 -30.32 31.89 3.26
CA GLU A 49 -29.65 32.70 4.29
C GLU A 49 -28.15 32.84 4.00
N LYS A 50 -27.49 31.75 3.57
CA LYS A 50 -26.05 31.74 3.37
C LYS A 50 -25.60 32.31 2.02
N TYR A 51 -26.35 32.07 0.97
CA TYR A 51 -25.96 32.35 -0.41
C TYR A 51 -26.88 33.32 -1.15
N GLY A 52 -28.04 33.75 -0.56
CA GLY A 52 -29.05 34.58 -1.22
C GLY A 52 -28.56 35.97 -1.61
N ASP A 53 -27.46 36.47 -1.05
CA ASP A 53 -26.84 37.73 -1.45
C ASP A 53 -25.97 37.62 -2.72
N ARG A 54 -25.76 36.40 -3.24
CA ARG A 54 -25.02 36.18 -4.49
C ARG A 54 -25.95 36.38 -5.69
N GLU A 55 -25.47 37.13 -6.70
CA GLU A 55 -26.24 37.39 -7.94
C GLU A 55 -26.50 36.13 -8.77
N ASP A 56 -25.66 35.09 -8.60
CA ASP A 56 -25.69 33.82 -9.33
C ASP A 56 -26.46 32.72 -8.58
N VAL A 57 -27.14 33.00 -7.45
CA VAL A 57 -27.86 32.00 -6.64
C VAL A 57 -29.28 32.50 -6.35
N THR A 58 -30.25 31.87 -6.96
CA THR A 58 -31.67 32.12 -6.70
C THR A 58 -32.33 30.96 -5.95
N GLU A 59 -33.54 31.16 -5.41
CA GLU A 59 -34.32 30.07 -4.83
C GLU A 59 -34.62 28.96 -5.85
N ALA A 60 -34.75 29.31 -7.14
CA ALA A 60 -34.95 28.33 -8.20
C ALA A 60 -33.72 27.45 -8.38
N ASP A 61 -32.51 28.03 -8.38
CA ASP A 61 -31.24 27.29 -8.50
C ASP A 61 -31.04 26.37 -7.29
N ILE A 62 -31.40 26.80 -6.07
CA ILE A 62 -31.33 25.96 -4.86
C ILE A 62 -32.29 24.76 -4.98
N ASN A 63 -33.52 25.00 -5.47
CA ASN A 63 -34.48 23.91 -5.67
C ASN A 63 -34.03 22.93 -6.75
N GLU A 64 -33.49 23.42 -7.86
CA GLU A 64 -32.91 22.55 -8.92
C GLU A 64 -31.77 21.72 -8.38
N CYS A 65 -30.86 22.34 -7.61
CA CYS A 65 -29.75 21.59 -6.95
C CYS A 65 -30.28 20.50 -6.02
N TYR A 66 -31.33 20.78 -5.24
CA TYR A 66 -31.96 19.79 -4.38
C TYR A 66 -32.51 18.61 -5.19
N GLU A 67 -33.19 18.86 -6.30
CA GLU A 67 -33.72 17.83 -7.20
C GLU A 67 -32.60 16.98 -7.82
N GLN A 68 -31.47 17.59 -8.24
CA GLN A 68 -30.30 16.87 -8.74
C GLN A 68 -29.68 15.96 -7.67
N ILE A 69 -29.65 16.38 -6.40
CA ILE A 69 -29.19 15.54 -5.28
C ILE A 69 -30.14 14.36 -5.07
N GLU A 70 -31.48 14.57 -5.19
CA GLU A 70 -32.44 13.47 -5.13
C GLU A 70 -32.25 12.47 -6.28
N GLU A 71 -32.03 12.95 -7.50
CA GLU A 71 -31.74 12.10 -8.66
C GLU A 71 -30.49 11.25 -8.44
N LEU A 72 -29.42 11.81 -7.88
CA LEU A 72 -28.21 11.06 -7.54
C LEU A 72 -28.45 10.01 -6.45
N ARG A 73 -29.27 10.34 -5.43
CA ARG A 73 -29.70 9.39 -4.39
C ARG A 73 -30.49 8.24 -5.01
N ASP A 74 -31.47 8.54 -5.82
CA ASP A 74 -32.37 7.56 -6.42
C ASP A 74 -31.66 6.69 -7.47
N ALA A 75 -30.60 7.23 -8.11
CA ALA A 75 -29.68 6.49 -8.97
C ALA A 75 -28.66 5.63 -8.20
N GLY A 76 -28.68 5.63 -6.86
CA GLY A 76 -27.75 4.88 -6.03
C GLY A 76 -26.30 5.38 -6.13
N LYS A 77 -26.10 6.69 -6.28
CA LYS A 77 -24.79 7.37 -6.38
C LYS A 77 -24.50 8.30 -5.20
N LEU A 78 -25.48 8.57 -4.37
CA LEU A 78 -25.36 9.29 -3.11
C LEU A 78 -26.22 8.61 -2.04
N PHE A 79 -25.79 8.71 -0.77
CA PHE A 79 -26.49 8.19 0.42
C PHE A 79 -26.80 6.68 0.35
N THR A 80 -25.92 5.91 -0.31
CA THR A 80 -26.11 4.47 -0.49
C THR A 80 -25.90 3.69 0.82
N SER A 81 -26.71 2.63 0.98
CA SER A 81 -26.60 1.74 2.13
C SER A 81 -25.45 0.73 1.95
N ASP A 82 -24.82 0.33 3.06
CA ASP A 82 -23.84 -0.75 3.04
C ASP A 82 -24.52 -2.11 2.92
N THR A 83 -24.32 -2.76 1.76
CA THR A 83 -24.82 -4.11 1.48
C THR A 83 -23.73 -5.18 1.55
N PHE A 84 -22.50 -4.81 1.87
CA PHE A 84 -21.33 -5.70 1.79
C PHE A 84 -21.05 -6.45 3.10
N GLU A 85 -21.44 -5.89 4.26
CA GLU A 85 -21.19 -6.51 5.56
C GLU A 85 -21.69 -7.96 5.65
N PRO A 86 -22.94 -8.31 5.24
CA PRO A 86 -23.42 -9.68 5.29
C PRO A 86 -22.61 -10.67 4.46
N MET A 87 -21.92 -10.19 3.41
CA MET A 87 -21.14 -11.01 2.49
C MET A 87 -19.68 -11.19 2.94
N ALA A 88 -19.18 -10.37 3.86
CA ALA A 88 -17.77 -10.28 4.20
C ALA A 88 -17.17 -11.62 4.65
N GLY A 89 -17.86 -12.35 5.53
CA GLY A 89 -17.43 -13.66 6.00
C GLY A 89 -17.38 -14.72 4.90
N ALA A 90 -18.41 -14.78 4.07
CA ALA A 90 -18.51 -15.73 2.97
C ALA A 90 -17.46 -15.46 1.86
N LEU A 91 -17.17 -14.20 1.58
CA LEU A 91 -16.15 -13.81 0.61
C LEU A 91 -14.76 -14.27 1.05
N LYS A 92 -14.41 -14.08 2.32
CA LYS A 92 -13.10 -14.47 2.84
C LYS A 92 -12.94 -15.98 2.97
N ALA A 93 -13.99 -16.70 3.35
CA ALA A 93 -13.98 -18.16 3.45
C ALA A 93 -13.65 -18.86 2.12
N LYS A 94 -14.07 -18.29 0.99
CA LYS A 94 -13.78 -18.85 -0.35
C LYS A 94 -12.31 -18.84 -0.75
N SER A 95 -11.50 -17.96 -0.17
CA SER A 95 -10.08 -17.81 -0.52
C SER A 95 -9.12 -18.22 0.59
N ALA A 96 -9.64 -18.57 1.77
CA ALA A 96 -8.83 -18.86 2.95
C ALA A 96 -7.77 -19.96 2.74
N ASN A 97 -7.98 -20.85 1.76
CA ASN A 97 -7.09 -21.97 1.46
C ASN A 97 -6.43 -21.88 0.08
N VAL A 98 -6.42 -20.71 -0.56
CA VAL A 98 -5.84 -20.54 -1.89
C VAL A 98 -4.68 -19.54 -1.82
N VAL A 99 -3.47 -20.07 -1.76
CA VAL A 99 -2.25 -19.25 -1.72
C VAL A 99 -2.01 -18.63 -3.09
N LYS A 100 -1.80 -17.32 -3.15
CA LYS A 100 -1.50 -16.57 -4.39
C LYS A 100 -0.07 -16.06 -4.45
N ALA A 101 0.55 -15.87 -3.28
CA ALA A 101 1.85 -15.23 -3.20
C ALA A 101 2.68 -15.76 -2.03
N LEU A 102 3.99 -15.86 -2.27
CA LEU A 102 4.99 -16.13 -1.23
C LEU A 102 6.05 -15.03 -1.21
N CYS A 103 6.42 -14.62 0.00
CA CYS A 103 7.61 -13.83 0.26
C CYS A 103 8.73 -14.76 0.70
N LEU A 104 9.67 -15.06 -0.19
CA LEU A 104 10.80 -15.93 0.10
C LEU A 104 11.93 -15.13 0.73
N HIS A 105 12.17 -15.36 2.00
CA HIS A 105 13.34 -14.83 2.70
C HIS A 105 14.59 -15.64 2.30
N VAL A 106 15.10 -15.36 1.11
CA VAL A 106 16.26 -16.10 0.58
C VAL A 106 17.54 -15.86 1.38
N ALA A 107 17.56 -14.77 2.18
CA ALA A 107 18.70 -14.46 3.04
C ALA A 107 18.23 -13.87 4.39
N HIS A 108 18.48 -14.55 5.49
CA HIS A 108 18.44 -14.01 6.85
C HIS A 108 19.81 -13.42 7.21
N THR A 109 20.31 -12.56 6.34
CA THR A 109 21.54 -11.76 6.54
C THR A 109 21.49 -10.54 5.62
N CYS A 110 22.22 -9.48 5.97
CA CYS A 110 22.29 -8.25 5.20
C CYS A 110 23.72 -7.70 5.22
N ASN A 111 24.14 -7.05 4.15
CA ASN A 111 25.40 -6.35 4.02
C ASN A 111 25.35 -4.89 4.50
N LEU A 112 24.17 -4.41 4.92
CA LEU A 112 23.95 -3.13 5.61
C LEU A 112 23.51 -3.35 7.05
N ASN A 113 23.77 -2.34 7.89
CA ASN A 113 23.46 -2.31 9.32
C ASN A 113 22.47 -1.15 9.62
N CYS A 114 21.33 -1.12 8.92
CA CYS A 114 20.36 -0.05 9.05
C CYS A 114 19.75 0.00 10.47
N SER A 115 19.83 1.17 11.15
CA SER A 115 19.40 1.27 12.55
C SER A 115 17.90 1.14 12.76
N TYR A 116 17.06 1.54 11.80
CA TYR A 116 15.59 1.40 11.86
C TYR A 116 15.07 0.07 11.31
N CYS A 117 15.95 -0.91 11.04
CA CYS A 117 15.55 -2.15 10.36
C CYS A 117 14.65 -3.03 11.24
N PHE A 118 13.38 -3.15 10.89
CA PHE A 118 12.44 -4.04 11.59
C PHE A 118 12.87 -5.51 11.57
N ALA A 119 13.66 -5.91 10.57
CA ALA A 119 14.18 -7.27 10.40
C ALA A 119 15.49 -7.52 11.18
N SER A 120 15.87 -6.68 12.13
CA SER A 120 17.12 -6.81 12.91
C SER A 120 18.34 -7.06 12.02
N GLN A 121 18.53 -6.19 11.02
CA GLN A 121 19.56 -6.30 9.97
C GLN A 121 19.52 -7.63 9.23
N GLY A 122 18.30 -8.08 8.97
CA GLY A 122 17.98 -9.31 8.23
C GLY A 122 18.00 -10.59 9.05
N LYS A 123 18.30 -10.55 10.35
CA LYS A 123 18.29 -11.75 11.21
C LYS A 123 16.91 -12.15 11.70
N TYR A 124 15.95 -11.24 11.67
CA TYR A 124 14.59 -11.47 12.17
C TYR A 124 14.58 -12.02 13.60
N HIS A 125 15.42 -11.43 14.46
CA HIS A 125 15.65 -11.83 15.87
C HIS A 125 16.20 -13.25 16.06
N GLY A 126 16.60 -13.95 14.98
CA GLY A 126 17.16 -15.30 15.00
C GLY A 126 18.58 -15.38 14.43
N ASP A 127 18.92 -16.54 13.92
CA ASP A 127 20.21 -16.84 13.33
C ASP A 127 20.36 -16.30 11.89
N ARG A 128 21.61 -16.09 11.46
CA ARG A 128 21.91 -15.79 10.07
C ARG A 128 21.88 -17.08 9.24
N ALA A 129 21.20 -17.04 8.11
CA ALA A 129 21.12 -18.16 7.18
C ALA A 129 20.92 -17.67 5.74
N LEU A 130 21.28 -18.51 4.80
CA LEU A 130 20.91 -18.42 3.39
C LEU A 130 19.99 -19.59 3.06
N MET A 131 18.90 -19.34 2.34
CA MET A 131 17.98 -20.37 1.87
C MET A 131 18.71 -21.29 0.89
N SER A 132 18.60 -22.60 1.07
CA SER A 132 19.09 -23.56 0.07
C SER A 132 18.13 -23.62 -1.13
N PHE A 133 18.64 -24.09 -2.27
CA PHE A 133 17.78 -24.33 -3.44
C PHE A 133 16.64 -25.31 -3.12
N GLU A 134 16.92 -26.35 -2.34
CA GLU A 134 15.95 -27.38 -1.98
C GLU A 134 14.77 -26.80 -1.18
N VAL A 135 15.04 -25.91 -0.20
CA VAL A 135 14.00 -25.24 0.56
C VAL A 135 13.19 -24.32 -0.33
N GLY A 136 13.84 -23.50 -1.14
CA GLY A 136 13.14 -22.58 -2.05
C GLY A 136 12.34 -23.33 -3.12
N LYS A 137 12.84 -24.44 -3.64
CA LYS A 137 12.12 -25.34 -4.56
C LYS A 137 10.87 -25.89 -3.90
N GLN A 138 10.98 -26.41 -2.68
CA GLN A 138 9.82 -26.92 -1.93
C GLN A 138 8.79 -25.83 -1.66
N ALA A 139 9.21 -24.58 -1.41
CA ALA A 139 8.30 -23.45 -1.25
C ALA A 139 7.55 -23.14 -2.56
N LEU A 140 8.19 -23.24 -3.72
CA LEU A 140 7.53 -23.08 -5.02
C LEU A 140 6.55 -24.23 -5.31
N ASP A 141 6.91 -25.47 -4.97
CA ASP A 141 6.02 -26.62 -5.09
C ASP A 141 4.81 -26.47 -4.16
N PHE A 142 5.01 -26.04 -2.91
CA PHE A 142 3.92 -25.68 -1.99
C PHE A 142 2.99 -24.63 -2.58
N LEU A 143 3.52 -23.56 -3.18
CA LEU A 143 2.70 -22.52 -3.84
C LEU A 143 1.89 -23.10 -4.99
N LEU A 144 2.47 -23.94 -5.83
CA LEU A 144 1.79 -24.61 -6.95
C LEU A 144 0.62 -25.48 -6.45
N GLU A 145 0.87 -26.32 -5.43
CA GLU A 145 -0.11 -27.23 -4.85
C GLU A 145 -1.28 -26.53 -4.18
N HIS A 146 -1.01 -25.38 -3.52
CA HIS A 146 -2.01 -24.64 -2.76
C HIS A 146 -2.64 -23.46 -3.51
N SER A 147 -2.28 -23.24 -4.79
CA SER A 147 -2.79 -22.09 -5.58
C SER A 147 -4.16 -22.32 -6.22
N GLY A 148 -4.73 -23.52 -6.12
CA GLY A 148 -6.03 -23.85 -6.73
C GLY A 148 -6.08 -23.51 -8.23
N THR A 149 -7.13 -22.83 -8.65
CA THR A 149 -7.34 -22.42 -10.05
C THR A 149 -6.66 -21.11 -10.45
N ARG A 150 -5.89 -20.47 -9.56
CA ARG A 150 -5.18 -19.21 -9.87
C ARG A 150 -4.15 -19.43 -10.97
N HIS A 151 -4.18 -18.60 -12.00
CA HIS A 151 -3.21 -18.64 -13.10
C HIS A 151 -1.93 -17.88 -12.74
N ASN A 152 -2.06 -16.66 -12.21
CA ASN A 152 -0.92 -15.82 -11.84
C ASN A 152 -0.53 -16.05 -10.39
N LEU A 153 0.75 -16.34 -10.16
CA LEU A 153 1.38 -16.55 -8.85
C LEU A 153 2.47 -15.51 -8.64
N GLU A 154 2.53 -14.94 -7.43
CA GLU A 154 3.50 -13.91 -7.09
C GLU A 154 4.58 -14.51 -6.18
N VAL A 155 5.83 -14.18 -6.44
CA VAL A 155 6.97 -14.56 -5.59
C VAL A 155 7.85 -13.35 -5.38
N ASP A 156 7.98 -12.95 -4.12
CA ASP A 156 8.84 -11.84 -3.73
C ASP A 156 10.14 -12.39 -3.14
N PHE A 157 11.27 -12.09 -3.77
CA PHE A 157 12.59 -12.35 -3.19
C PHE A 157 12.94 -11.25 -2.22
N PHE A 158 13.03 -11.63 -0.95
CA PHE A 158 13.14 -10.73 0.19
C PHE A 158 14.08 -11.27 1.27
N GLY A 159 14.03 -10.69 2.48
CA GLY A 159 14.80 -11.09 3.65
C GLY A 159 15.63 -9.92 4.19
N GLY A 160 16.91 -10.14 4.47
CA GLY A 160 17.86 -9.07 4.74
C GLY A 160 18.29 -8.38 3.45
N GLU A 161 19.16 -9.04 2.68
CA GLU A 161 19.51 -8.62 1.31
C GLU A 161 19.49 -9.85 0.38
N PRO A 162 18.50 -9.99 -0.49
CA PRO A 162 18.36 -11.18 -1.33
C PRO A 162 19.50 -11.38 -2.33
N LEU A 163 20.20 -10.33 -2.76
CA LEU A 163 21.36 -10.45 -3.64
C LEU A 163 22.57 -11.13 -2.97
N MET A 164 22.57 -11.29 -1.64
CA MET A 164 23.56 -12.13 -0.95
C MET A 164 23.40 -13.64 -1.25
N ASN A 165 22.23 -14.02 -1.81
CA ASN A 165 21.94 -15.39 -2.23
C ASN A 165 21.46 -15.44 -3.69
N PHE A 166 22.08 -14.61 -4.54
CA PHE A 166 21.60 -14.38 -5.91
C PHE A 166 21.63 -15.63 -6.78
N ASP A 167 22.60 -16.53 -6.58
CA ASP A 167 22.69 -17.78 -7.34
C ASP A 167 21.46 -18.68 -7.07
N VAL A 168 21.00 -18.75 -5.84
CA VAL A 168 19.77 -19.46 -5.49
C VAL A 168 18.55 -18.78 -6.10
N VAL A 169 18.49 -17.44 -6.09
CA VAL A 169 17.41 -16.69 -6.78
C VAL A 169 17.34 -17.08 -8.27
N LYS A 170 18.48 -17.12 -8.97
CA LYS A 170 18.54 -17.52 -10.38
C LYS A 170 18.05 -18.97 -10.59
N GLN A 171 18.46 -19.90 -9.72
CA GLN A 171 18.02 -21.30 -9.78
C GLN A 171 16.53 -21.45 -9.53
N LEU A 172 15.97 -20.75 -8.54
CA LEU A 172 14.54 -20.79 -8.23
C LEU A 172 13.68 -20.22 -9.37
N VAL A 173 14.10 -19.11 -9.99
CA VAL A 173 13.42 -18.55 -11.16
C VAL A 173 13.46 -19.55 -12.32
N ALA A 174 14.61 -20.15 -12.63
CA ALA A 174 14.72 -21.16 -13.67
C ALA A 174 13.82 -22.37 -13.41
N TYR A 175 13.78 -22.84 -12.16
CA TYR A 175 12.89 -23.92 -11.74
C TYR A 175 11.40 -23.54 -11.95
N ALA A 176 10.97 -22.39 -11.45
CA ALA A 176 9.58 -21.94 -11.60
C ALA A 176 9.17 -21.84 -13.07
N ARG A 177 10.03 -21.25 -13.93
CA ARG A 177 9.78 -21.16 -15.38
C ARG A 177 9.64 -22.55 -16.02
N SER A 178 10.40 -23.54 -15.59
CA SER A 178 10.29 -24.91 -16.10
C SER A 178 8.93 -25.56 -15.77
N ARG A 179 8.29 -25.14 -14.65
CA ARG A 179 7.01 -25.68 -14.19
C ARG A 179 5.79 -24.99 -14.81
N GLU A 180 5.93 -23.74 -15.28
CA GLU A 180 4.80 -22.92 -15.76
C GLU A 180 3.93 -23.62 -16.80
N LYS A 181 4.55 -24.21 -17.82
CA LYS A 181 3.84 -24.85 -18.91
C LYS A 181 3.10 -26.12 -18.46
N GLU A 182 3.72 -26.91 -17.61
CA GLU A 182 3.15 -28.17 -17.09
C GLU A 182 1.94 -27.90 -16.18
N CYS A 183 2.06 -26.89 -15.31
CA CYS A 183 1.03 -26.58 -14.32
C CYS A 183 -0.03 -25.58 -14.81
N GLY A 184 0.13 -24.98 -15.99
CA GLY A 184 -0.76 -23.93 -16.50
C GLY A 184 -0.75 -22.65 -15.66
N LYS A 185 0.38 -22.37 -15.01
CA LYS A 185 0.59 -21.22 -14.13
C LYS A 185 1.54 -20.21 -14.75
N HIS A 186 1.54 -18.99 -14.24
CA HIS A 186 2.50 -17.94 -14.62
C HIS A 186 3.04 -17.25 -13.37
N PHE A 187 4.37 -17.33 -13.18
CA PHE A 187 5.04 -16.69 -12.06
C PHE A 187 5.42 -15.24 -12.36
N ARG A 188 5.11 -14.36 -11.44
CA ARG A 188 5.52 -12.96 -11.42
C ARG A 188 6.48 -12.75 -10.26
N PHE A 189 7.72 -12.38 -10.57
CA PHE A 189 8.78 -12.21 -9.58
C PHE A 189 8.97 -10.74 -9.24
N THR A 190 9.13 -10.46 -7.95
CA THR A 190 9.59 -9.17 -7.42
C THR A 190 10.92 -9.37 -6.70
N LEU A 191 11.86 -8.46 -6.91
CA LEU A 191 13.12 -8.40 -6.18
C LEU A 191 13.19 -7.09 -5.39
N THR A 192 13.37 -7.18 -4.06
CA THR A 192 13.59 -6.01 -3.20
C THR A 192 15.05 -5.97 -2.79
N THR A 193 15.79 -4.90 -3.09
CA THR A 193 17.21 -4.81 -2.78
C THR A 193 17.64 -3.44 -2.24
N ASN A 194 18.66 -3.44 -1.38
CA ASN A 194 19.36 -2.23 -0.94
C ASN A 194 20.36 -1.69 -1.99
N GLY A 195 20.58 -2.40 -3.08
CA GLY A 195 21.36 -1.95 -4.24
C GLY A 195 22.88 -2.12 -4.14
N VAL A 196 23.44 -2.40 -2.99
CA VAL A 196 24.92 -2.47 -2.80
C VAL A 196 25.57 -3.51 -3.72
N LEU A 197 24.88 -4.65 -3.93
CA LEU A 197 25.39 -5.77 -4.74
C LEU A 197 24.92 -5.74 -6.20
N ILE A 198 24.20 -4.72 -6.64
CA ILE A 198 23.84 -4.59 -8.06
C ILE A 198 25.09 -4.45 -8.91
N ASP A 199 25.18 -5.28 -9.91
CA ASP A 199 26.18 -5.28 -11.01
C ASP A 199 25.46 -5.54 -12.35
N ASP A 200 26.22 -5.77 -13.42
CA ASP A 200 25.67 -6.00 -14.76
C ASP A 200 24.89 -7.31 -14.86
N ASP A 201 25.33 -8.39 -14.20
CA ASP A 201 24.61 -9.69 -14.17
C ASP A 201 23.24 -9.52 -13.48
N VAL A 202 23.20 -8.81 -12.35
CA VAL A 202 21.93 -8.50 -11.65
C VAL A 202 21.00 -7.66 -12.52
N ILE A 203 21.53 -6.63 -13.23
CA ILE A 203 20.74 -5.77 -14.12
C ILE A 203 20.13 -6.59 -15.26
N ASP A 204 20.93 -7.39 -15.94
CA ASP A 204 20.48 -8.21 -17.07
C ASP A 204 19.45 -9.25 -16.62
N PHE A 205 19.69 -9.93 -15.52
CA PHE A 205 18.77 -10.90 -14.96
C PHE A 205 17.46 -10.26 -14.53
N ALA A 206 17.53 -9.17 -13.76
CA ALA A 206 16.32 -8.48 -13.28
C ALA A 206 15.47 -7.94 -14.44
N ASN A 207 16.12 -7.45 -15.52
CA ASN A 207 15.40 -6.96 -16.69
C ASN A 207 14.78 -8.08 -17.54
N ARG A 208 15.32 -9.29 -17.47
CA ARG A 208 14.76 -10.45 -18.18
C ARG A 208 13.64 -11.10 -17.37
N GLU A 209 13.84 -11.32 -16.08
CA GLU A 209 13.00 -12.23 -15.29
C GLU A 209 12.06 -11.52 -14.29
N MET A 210 12.43 -10.34 -13.75
CA MET A 210 11.66 -9.68 -12.71
C MET A 210 10.53 -8.83 -13.30
N SER A 211 9.30 -9.14 -12.91
CA SER A 211 8.13 -8.33 -13.21
C SER A 211 8.22 -6.96 -12.55
N ASN A 212 8.78 -6.90 -11.34
CA ASN A 212 8.99 -5.67 -10.60
C ASN A 212 10.32 -5.69 -9.83
N VAL A 213 10.93 -4.52 -9.62
CA VAL A 213 12.12 -4.36 -8.77
C VAL A 213 11.87 -3.21 -7.79
N VAL A 214 12.07 -3.49 -6.51
CA VAL A 214 11.95 -2.50 -5.44
C VAL A 214 13.35 -2.10 -4.98
N LEU A 215 13.67 -0.81 -5.12
CA LEU A 215 14.99 -0.23 -4.87
C LEU A 215 14.93 0.64 -3.62
N SER A 216 15.67 0.26 -2.58
CA SER A 216 15.61 0.92 -1.28
C SER A 216 16.43 2.21 -1.26
N LEU A 217 15.75 3.37 -1.30
CA LEU A 217 16.36 4.71 -1.24
C LEU A 217 15.47 5.67 -0.43
N ASP A 218 16.03 6.34 0.57
CA ASP A 218 15.27 7.25 1.45
C ASP A 218 15.29 8.72 0.97
N GLY A 219 15.81 8.99 -0.24
CA GLY A 219 15.84 10.32 -0.85
C GLY A 219 17.15 11.06 -0.66
N ARG A 220 17.16 12.13 0.13
CA ARG A 220 18.35 12.95 0.40
C ARG A 220 19.49 12.12 0.99
N LYS A 221 20.72 12.44 0.60
CA LYS A 221 21.90 11.70 1.04
C LYS A 221 22.05 11.66 2.57
N GLU A 222 21.91 12.81 3.21
CA GLU A 222 22.04 12.93 4.68
C GLU A 222 20.93 12.17 5.42
N VAL A 223 19.75 12.02 4.85
CA VAL A 223 18.65 11.20 5.39
C VAL A 223 18.97 9.72 5.23
N HIS A 224 19.32 9.33 4.02
CA HIS A 224 19.65 7.93 3.70
C HIS A 224 20.84 7.43 4.51
N ASP A 225 21.96 8.16 4.51
CA ASP A 225 23.20 7.76 5.15
C ASP A 225 23.15 7.86 6.68
N ARG A 226 22.15 8.52 7.26
CA ARG A 226 21.88 8.47 8.70
C ARG A 226 21.52 7.08 9.19
N TYR A 227 20.77 6.35 8.39
CA TYR A 227 20.20 5.05 8.77
C TYR A 227 20.80 3.87 8.02
N ARG A 228 21.06 4.02 6.72
CA ARG A 228 21.48 2.90 5.84
C ARG A 228 23.00 2.88 5.68
N VAL A 229 23.65 2.50 6.76
CA VAL A 229 25.11 2.37 6.82
C VAL A 229 25.57 0.93 6.68
N ASP A 230 26.83 0.71 6.27
CA ASP A 230 27.48 -0.60 6.34
C ASP A 230 27.96 -0.90 7.79
N TYR A 231 28.53 -2.08 8.02
CA TYR A 231 29.03 -2.48 9.34
C TYR A 231 30.25 -1.68 9.83
N ALA A 232 30.87 -0.88 8.97
CA ALA A 232 31.93 0.07 9.33
C ALA A 232 31.39 1.47 9.59
N GLY A 233 30.06 1.69 9.48
CA GLY A 233 29.40 2.98 9.70
C GLY A 233 29.44 3.91 8.48
N ASN A 234 29.86 3.44 7.30
CA ASN A 234 29.88 4.27 6.09
C ASN A 234 28.48 4.27 5.44
N GLY A 235 28.04 5.47 4.99
CA GLY A 235 26.81 5.61 4.24
C GLY A 235 26.83 4.83 2.91
N SER A 236 25.65 4.48 2.43
CA SER A 236 25.51 3.68 1.20
C SER A 236 25.06 4.48 -0.02
N TRP A 237 24.61 5.73 0.14
CA TRP A 237 23.99 6.52 -0.91
C TRP A 237 24.85 6.68 -2.16
N ASP A 238 26.12 7.11 -2.02
CA ASP A 238 27.03 7.31 -3.15
C ASP A 238 27.33 6.01 -3.90
N ARG A 239 27.23 4.87 -3.23
CA ARG A 239 27.48 3.53 -3.80
C ARG A 239 26.29 3.02 -4.61
N ILE A 240 25.06 3.31 -4.17
CA ILE A 240 23.85 2.69 -4.72
C ILE A 240 23.18 3.56 -5.79
N VAL A 241 23.18 4.88 -5.66
CA VAL A 241 22.48 5.78 -6.61
C VAL A 241 22.92 5.58 -8.05
N PRO A 242 24.23 5.53 -8.39
CA PRO A 242 24.64 5.28 -9.77
C PRO A 242 24.19 3.91 -10.30
N LYS A 243 24.13 2.90 -9.43
CA LYS A 243 23.67 1.56 -9.79
C LYS A 243 22.16 1.54 -10.06
N PHE A 244 21.39 2.23 -9.22
CA PHE A 244 19.95 2.38 -9.42
C PHE A 244 19.63 3.11 -10.72
N GLN A 245 20.34 4.20 -11.01
CA GLN A 245 20.20 4.92 -12.28
C GLN A 245 20.50 4.04 -13.49
N LYS A 246 21.59 3.24 -13.42
CA LYS A 246 21.94 2.28 -14.46
C LYS A 246 20.85 1.23 -14.66
N LEU A 247 20.36 0.62 -13.57
CA LEU A 247 19.33 -0.40 -13.60
C LEU A 247 18.01 0.19 -14.18
N VAL A 248 17.52 1.31 -13.66
CA VAL A 248 16.28 1.93 -14.11
C VAL A 248 16.37 2.34 -15.59
N LYS A 249 17.48 2.91 -16.01
CA LYS A 249 17.72 3.21 -17.44
C LYS A 249 17.63 1.96 -18.31
N ALA A 250 18.24 0.86 -17.87
CA ALA A 250 18.20 -0.41 -18.61
C ALA A 250 16.83 -1.10 -18.57
N ARG A 251 15.98 -0.84 -17.56
CA ARG A 251 14.61 -1.35 -17.48
C ARG A 251 13.66 -0.70 -18.48
N GLY A 252 13.92 0.54 -18.91
CA GLY A 252 13.04 1.29 -19.77
C GLY A 252 11.66 1.51 -19.12
N ASN A 253 10.61 0.94 -19.72
CA ASN A 253 9.22 1.05 -19.23
C ASN A 253 8.77 -0.12 -18.32
N LYS A 254 9.68 -1.00 -17.91
CA LYS A 254 9.36 -2.09 -16.97
C LYS A 254 9.22 -1.56 -15.56
N ALA A 255 8.29 -2.15 -14.80
CA ALA A 255 7.96 -1.72 -13.44
C ALA A 255 9.16 -1.76 -12.48
N TYR A 256 9.31 -0.70 -11.71
CA TYR A 256 10.19 -0.57 -10.55
C TYR A 256 9.57 0.40 -9.54
N TYR A 257 10.05 0.38 -8.31
CA TYR A 257 9.75 1.41 -7.32
C TYR A 257 11.01 1.78 -6.54
N MET A 258 11.24 3.09 -6.40
CA MET A 258 12.09 3.60 -5.34
C MET A 258 11.29 3.53 -4.05
N ARG A 259 11.75 2.76 -3.06
CA ARG A 259 11.08 2.64 -1.77
C ARG A 259 11.91 3.29 -0.68
N GLY A 260 11.41 4.40 -0.16
CA GLY A 260 11.99 5.13 0.95
C GLY A 260 11.18 4.98 2.25
N THR A 261 11.84 5.37 3.34
CA THR A 261 11.25 5.43 4.68
C THR A 261 11.46 6.82 5.24
N PHE A 262 10.41 7.41 5.80
CA PHE A 262 10.53 8.64 6.57
C PHE A 262 10.31 8.38 8.06
N THR A 263 10.94 9.20 8.90
CA THR A 263 11.04 9.02 10.34
C THR A 263 10.85 10.38 11.04
N HIS A 264 10.90 10.41 12.36
CA HIS A 264 10.99 11.67 13.13
C HIS A 264 12.10 12.63 12.61
N ALA A 265 13.18 12.09 12.07
CA ALA A 265 14.29 12.93 11.58
C ALA A 265 14.05 13.58 10.21
N ASN A 266 13.04 13.13 9.45
CA ASN A 266 12.67 13.67 8.14
C ASN A 266 11.15 13.65 7.89
N PRO A 267 10.35 14.26 8.76
CA PRO A 267 8.90 14.37 8.54
C PRO A 267 8.58 15.22 7.30
N ASP A 268 9.56 16.01 6.81
CA ASP A 268 9.52 16.80 5.56
C ASP A 268 9.84 15.97 4.31
N PHE A 269 9.32 14.75 4.24
CA PHE A 269 9.66 13.72 3.25
C PHE A 269 9.42 14.15 1.78
N LEU A 270 8.67 15.20 1.52
CA LEU A 270 8.52 15.77 0.18
C LEU A 270 9.86 16.19 -0.42
N LYS A 271 10.81 16.68 0.40
CA LYS A 271 12.16 16.99 -0.06
C LYS A 271 12.92 15.75 -0.51
N ASP A 272 12.64 14.60 0.12
CA ASP A 272 13.22 13.31 -0.26
C ASP A 272 12.63 12.82 -1.59
N ILE A 273 11.34 13.02 -1.81
CA ILE A 273 10.67 12.79 -3.10
C ILE A 273 11.28 13.68 -4.19
N GLN A 274 11.46 14.97 -3.93
CA GLN A 274 12.08 15.91 -4.88
C GLN A 274 13.50 15.47 -5.25
N GLN A 275 14.31 15.06 -4.26
CA GLN A 275 15.65 14.53 -4.52
C GLN A 275 15.61 13.29 -5.42
N MET A 276 14.67 12.36 -5.20
CA MET A 276 14.51 11.19 -6.08
C MET A 276 14.14 11.59 -7.52
N LEU A 277 13.25 12.60 -7.68
CA LEU A 277 12.87 13.14 -8.99
C LEU A 277 14.05 13.80 -9.68
N ASP A 278 14.90 14.55 -8.97
CA ASP A 278 16.10 15.18 -9.50
C ASP A 278 17.15 14.15 -9.95
N LEU A 279 17.18 12.99 -9.32
CA LEU A 279 17.99 11.84 -9.72
C LEU A 279 17.43 11.11 -10.96
N GLY A 280 16.24 11.48 -11.43
CA GLY A 280 15.59 10.91 -12.62
C GLY A 280 14.68 9.72 -12.33
N PHE A 281 14.34 9.44 -11.07
CA PHE A 281 13.40 8.39 -10.71
C PHE A 281 11.96 8.91 -10.74
N THR A 282 11.04 8.16 -11.34
CA THR A 282 9.64 8.58 -11.53
C THR A 282 8.61 7.64 -10.92
N GLU A 283 9.03 6.46 -10.44
CA GLU A 283 8.15 5.49 -9.76
C GLU A 283 8.56 5.45 -8.28
N LEU A 284 7.78 6.13 -7.41
CA LEU A 284 8.19 6.45 -6.05
C LEU A 284 7.21 5.88 -5.02
N SER A 285 7.76 5.45 -3.88
CA SER A 285 7.02 5.01 -2.71
C SER A 285 7.78 5.45 -1.46
N MET A 286 7.09 6.11 -0.53
CA MET A 286 7.64 6.41 0.80
C MET A 286 6.62 6.07 1.88
N GLU A 287 7.09 5.42 2.94
CA GLU A 287 6.26 5.03 4.07
C GLU A 287 6.85 5.50 5.40
N PRO A 288 6.02 5.68 6.42
CA PRO A 288 6.51 5.91 7.76
C PRO A 288 7.31 4.71 8.26
N VAL A 289 8.30 4.97 9.09
CA VAL A 289 9.04 3.91 9.78
C VAL A 289 8.08 3.07 10.63
N VAL A 290 8.31 1.75 10.62
CA VAL A 290 7.63 0.83 11.54
C VAL A 290 8.60 0.50 12.66
N CYS A 291 8.30 0.96 13.86
CA CYS A 291 9.13 0.77 15.05
C CYS A 291 8.29 0.71 16.33
N ALA A 292 8.90 0.27 17.41
CA ALA A 292 8.24 0.23 18.71
C ALA A 292 7.89 1.63 19.22
N PRO A 293 6.82 1.78 20.03
CA PRO A 293 6.55 3.04 20.71
C PRO A 293 7.75 3.50 21.55
N GLY A 294 8.11 4.79 21.41
CA GLY A 294 9.27 5.38 22.11
C GLY A 294 10.62 5.17 21.43
N ASP A 295 10.66 4.51 20.27
CA ASP A 295 11.87 4.48 19.43
C ASP A 295 12.20 5.91 18.95
N PRO A 296 13.48 6.34 18.99
CA PRO A 296 13.88 7.66 18.51
C PRO A 296 13.53 7.97 17.06
N SER A 297 13.26 6.97 16.24
CA SER A 297 12.84 7.14 14.85
C SER A 297 11.33 7.27 14.71
N ALA A 298 10.53 6.96 15.75
CA ALA A 298 9.08 6.99 15.70
C ALA A 298 8.56 8.42 15.44
N LEU A 299 7.51 8.53 14.64
CA LEU A 299 6.84 9.81 14.41
C LEU A 299 6.12 10.26 15.68
N THR A 300 6.29 11.53 16.04
CA THR A 300 5.53 12.20 17.12
C THR A 300 4.18 12.71 16.59
N ASP A 301 3.36 13.26 17.48
CA ASP A 301 2.10 13.91 17.12
C ASP A 301 2.34 15.14 16.23
N GLU A 302 3.37 15.93 16.54
CA GLU A 302 3.80 17.08 15.76
C GLU A 302 4.28 16.67 14.38
N ASP A 303 5.06 15.59 14.27
CA ASP A 303 5.51 15.07 12.98
C ASP A 303 4.32 14.64 12.10
N ARG A 304 3.29 14.03 12.69
CA ARG A 304 2.09 13.62 11.93
C ARG A 304 1.38 14.80 11.29
N VAL A 305 1.29 15.94 11.97
CA VAL A 305 0.76 17.17 11.39
C VAL A 305 1.58 17.59 10.18
N ILE A 306 2.90 17.61 10.31
CA ILE A 306 3.82 17.95 9.20
C ILE A 306 3.63 16.96 8.06
N VAL A 307 3.61 15.66 8.33
CA VAL A 307 3.45 14.60 7.30
C VAL A 307 2.13 14.74 6.54
N MET A 308 1.02 15.07 7.22
CA MET A 308 -0.27 15.31 6.54
C MET A 308 -0.19 16.50 5.58
N GLU A 309 0.47 17.60 5.97
CA GLU A 309 0.73 18.72 5.05
C GLU A 309 1.66 18.32 3.88
N GLN A 310 2.67 17.47 4.14
CA GLN A 310 3.54 17.00 3.06
C GLN A 310 2.77 16.15 2.04
N TYR A 311 1.77 15.37 2.46
CA TYR A 311 0.91 14.65 1.52
C TYR A 311 0.11 15.59 0.62
N GLU A 312 -0.46 16.67 1.16
CA GLU A 312 -1.17 17.67 0.36
C GLU A 312 -0.23 18.35 -0.64
N LYS A 313 0.93 18.83 -0.19
CA LYS A 313 1.96 19.45 -1.04
C LYS A 313 2.50 18.49 -2.12
N LEU A 314 2.60 17.19 -1.80
CA LEU A 314 2.96 16.15 -2.77
C LEU A 314 1.89 16.02 -3.87
N ALA A 315 0.62 16.04 -3.50
CA ALA A 315 -0.47 15.99 -4.47
C ALA A 315 -0.48 17.24 -5.37
N GLU A 316 -0.24 18.42 -4.81
CA GLU A 316 -0.08 19.67 -5.59
C GLU A 316 1.11 19.55 -6.57
N LEU A 317 2.28 19.10 -6.11
CA LEU A 317 3.45 18.86 -6.95
C LEU A 317 3.14 17.88 -8.10
N MET A 318 2.36 16.83 -7.83
CA MET A 318 1.96 15.86 -8.86
C MET A 318 1.08 16.53 -9.94
N LEU A 319 0.14 17.39 -9.54
CA LEU A 319 -0.69 18.17 -10.46
C LEU A 319 0.16 19.12 -11.33
N GLU A 320 1.03 19.89 -10.71
CA GLU A 320 1.93 20.81 -11.39
C GLU A 320 2.81 20.10 -12.42
N ARG A 321 3.47 19.01 -12.01
CA ARG A 321 4.34 18.23 -12.90
C ARG A 321 3.56 17.56 -14.02
N ARG A 322 2.35 17.09 -13.78
CA ARG A 322 1.47 16.54 -14.81
C ARG A 322 1.13 17.59 -15.87
N ARG A 323 0.72 18.79 -15.45
CA ARG A 323 0.44 19.91 -16.36
C ARG A 323 1.67 20.37 -17.14
N ALA A 324 2.85 20.24 -16.55
CA ALA A 324 4.13 20.53 -17.20
C ALA A 324 4.64 19.39 -18.12
N GLY A 325 3.88 18.32 -18.33
CA GLY A 325 4.27 17.16 -19.15
C GLY A 325 5.40 16.31 -18.56
N LYS A 326 5.62 16.38 -17.23
CA LYS A 326 6.66 15.64 -16.49
C LYS A 326 6.04 14.84 -15.34
N PRO A 327 5.03 13.97 -15.60
CA PRO A 327 4.36 13.22 -14.54
C PRO A 327 5.31 12.26 -13.85
N PHE A 328 4.95 11.87 -12.64
CA PHE A 328 5.55 10.78 -11.90
C PHE A 328 4.47 10.02 -11.10
N THR A 329 4.78 8.81 -10.68
CA THR A 329 3.90 7.97 -9.88
C THR A 329 4.32 8.01 -8.41
N PHE A 330 3.35 8.23 -7.53
CA PHE A 330 3.50 7.95 -6.12
C PHE A 330 2.60 6.76 -5.77
N TYR A 331 3.20 5.63 -5.42
CA TYR A 331 2.51 4.34 -5.26
C TYR A 331 1.26 4.42 -4.36
N HIS A 332 1.34 5.18 -3.27
CA HIS A 332 0.26 5.29 -2.29
C HIS A 332 -0.91 6.17 -2.74
N TYR A 333 -0.79 6.85 -3.88
CA TYR A 333 -1.88 7.62 -4.53
C TYR A 333 -2.47 6.89 -5.75
N MET A 334 -2.02 5.67 -6.01
CA MET A 334 -2.59 4.88 -7.10
C MET A 334 -3.93 4.29 -6.67
N ILE A 335 -5.01 4.86 -7.16
CA ILE A 335 -6.37 4.34 -7.00
C ILE A 335 -7.07 4.28 -8.36
N ASP A 336 -8.07 3.43 -8.47
CA ASP A 336 -8.95 3.35 -9.63
C ASP A 336 -10.39 3.63 -9.17
N LEU A 337 -10.94 4.75 -9.62
CA LEU A 337 -12.31 5.18 -9.34
C LEU A 337 -13.33 4.62 -10.35
N THR A 338 -12.85 3.98 -11.45
CA THR A 338 -13.72 3.55 -12.55
C THR A 338 -14.16 2.09 -12.46
N GLY A 339 -13.43 1.23 -11.76
CA GLY A 339 -13.79 -0.18 -11.72
C GLY A 339 -12.96 -1.10 -10.81
N GLY A 340 -11.88 -0.62 -10.26
CA GLY A 340 -11.01 -1.45 -9.42
C GLY A 340 -11.00 -1.04 -7.94
N PRO A 341 -10.35 -1.80 -7.08
CA PRO A 341 -10.31 -3.25 -7.08
C PRO A 341 -11.68 -3.87 -6.77
N CYS A 342 -11.84 -5.18 -7.02
CA CYS A 342 -13.11 -5.85 -6.71
C CYS A 342 -13.42 -5.77 -5.20
N ILE A 343 -14.70 -5.82 -4.85
CA ILE A 343 -15.19 -5.71 -3.48
C ILE A 343 -14.52 -6.69 -2.50
N TYR A 344 -14.15 -7.87 -2.98
CA TYR A 344 -13.41 -8.85 -2.20
C TYR A 344 -12.09 -8.26 -1.65
N LYS A 345 -11.26 -7.64 -2.49
CA LYS A 345 -10.00 -7.00 -2.06
C LYS A 345 -10.24 -5.82 -1.13
N ARG A 346 -11.30 -5.05 -1.39
CA ARG A 346 -11.68 -3.92 -0.54
C ARG A 346 -12.09 -4.33 0.87
N ILE A 347 -12.62 -5.54 1.03
CA ILE A 347 -13.03 -6.08 2.32
C ILE A 347 -11.88 -6.80 3.03
N SER A 348 -11.11 -7.64 2.32
CA SER A 348 -10.19 -8.62 2.91
C SER A 348 -8.73 -8.21 2.97
N GLY A 349 -8.34 -7.11 2.32
CA GLY A 349 -6.97 -6.60 2.33
C GLY A 349 -5.93 -7.49 1.63
N CYS A 350 -4.70 -7.54 2.16
CA CYS A 350 -3.56 -8.19 1.51
C CYS A 350 -3.61 -9.73 1.52
N GLY A 351 -4.42 -10.34 2.41
CA GLY A 351 -4.53 -11.78 2.53
C GLY A 351 -3.39 -12.43 3.33
N SER A 352 -2.70 -11.68 4.20
CA SER A 352 -1.67 -12.24 5.08
C SER A 352 -2.19 -13.44 5.89
N GLY A 353 -1.36 -14.47 6.06
CA GLY A 353 -1.70 -15.71 6.76
C GLY A 353 -2.65 -16.65 6.00
N THR A 354 -3.21 -16.22 4.86
CA THR A 354 -4.15 -17.02 4.06
C THR A 354 -3.73 -17.12 2.60
N GLU A 355 -3.83 -16.03 1.85
CA GLU A 355 -3.46 -15.98 0.42
C GLU A 355 -1.99 -15.59 0.19
N TYR A 356 -1.37 -14.99 1.19
CA TYR A 356 0.03 -14.53 1.19
C TYR A 356 0.73 -15.02 2.46
N MET A 357 1.93 -15.58 2.32
CA MET A 357 2.76 -16.06 3.42
C MET A 357 4.23 -15.73 3.18
N ALA A 358 5.01 -15.59 4.27
CA ALA A 358 6.45 -15.52 4.22
C ALA A 358 7.05 -16.90 4.50
N VAL A 359 8.16 -17.20 3.84
CA VAL A 359 8.91 -18.46 3.99
C VAL A 359 10.33 -18.14 4.45
N THR A 360 10.75 -18.71 5.58
CA THR A 360 12.10 -18.54 6.12
C THR A 360 13.14 -19.36 5.34
N PRO A 361 14.47 -19.12 5.53
CA PRO A 361 15.52 -19.98 4.95
C PRO A 361 15.45 -21.44 5.36
N TRP A 362 14.73 -21.76 6.44
CA TRP A 362 14.50 -23.13 6.93
C TRP A 362 13.19 -23.74 6.46
N GLY A 363 12.38 -23.00 5.71
CA GLY A 363 11.10 -23.46 5.17
C GLY A 363 9.89 -23.21 6.07
N ASP A 364 10.04 -22.52 7.19
CA ASP A 364 8.90 -22.18 8.06
C ASP A 364 8.00 -21.16 7.40
N LEU A 365 6.68 -21.32 7.60
CA LEU A 365 5.62 -20.46 7.10
C LEU A 365 5.18 -19.46 8.19
N TYR A 366 5.10 -18.19 7.81
CA TYR A 366 4.58 -17.11 8.65
C TYR A 366 3.51 -16.30 7.90
N PRO A 367 2.58 -15.60 8.60
CA PRO A 367 1.53 -14.81 7.95
C PRO A 367 2.04 -13.74 6.98
N CYS A 368 3.15 -13.07 7.31
CA CYS A 368 3.89 -12.17 6.43
C CYS A 368 5.30 -11.93 7.00
N HIS A 369 6.13 -11.20 6.25
CA HIS A 369 7.51 -10.89 6.65
C HIS A 369 7.63 -10.15 8.00
N GLN A 370 6.60 -9.42 8.43
CA GLN A 370 6.58 -8.68 9.70
C GLN A 370 6.43 -9.59 10.95
N PHE A 371 5.95 -10.81 10.77
CA PHE A 371 5.76 -11.78 11.85
C PHE A 371 6.88 -12.82 11.92
N VAL A 372 7.80 -12.82 10.95
CA VAL A 372 8.91 -13.77 10.92
C VAL A 372 9.81 -13.54 12.14
N GLY A 373 10.12 -14.64 12.85
CA GLY A 373 10.92 -14.64 14.07
C GLY A 373 10.10 -14.60 15.37
N ASP A 374 8.78 -14.38 15.30
CA ASP A 374 7.87 -14.58 16.44
C ASP A 374 7.22 -15.97 16.33
N GLU A 375 7.71 -16.95 17.11
CA GLU A 375 7.25 -18.34 17.09
C GLU A 375 5.74 -18.49 17.32
N LYS A 376 5.10 -17.54 18.00
CA LYS A 376 3.66 -17.51 18.17
C LYS A 376 2.90 -17.52 16.85
N PHE A 377 3.47 -16.89 15.82
CA PHE A 377 2.85 -16.74 14.50
C PHE A 377 3.33 -17.76 13.47
N ARG A 378 4.15 -18.73 13.87
CA ARG A 378 4.55 -19.80 12.95
C ARG A 378 3.32 -20.62 12.55
N LEU A 379 3.04 -20.65 11.23
CA LEU A 379 1.87 -21.35 10.67
C LEU A 379 2.12 -22.83 10.41
N GLY A 380 3.38 -23.21 10.22
CA GLY A 380 3.81 -24.57 9.82
C GLY A 380 5.07 -24.46 8.97
N ASP A 381 5.22 -25.35 7.99
CA ASP A 381 6.37 -25.35 7.08
C ASP A 381 5.98 -25.79 5.66
N VAL A 382 6.90 -25.62 4.70
CA VAL A 382 6.65 -25.91 3.28
C VAL A 382 6.51 -27.39 2.95
N TRP A 383 6.85 -28.32 3.88
CA TRP A 383 6.72 -29.76 3.68
C TRP A 383 5.42 -30.32 4.24
N THR A 384 5.01 -29.84 5.42
CA THR A 384 3.81 -30.31 6.11
C THR A 384 2.61 -29.39 5.87
N GLY A 385 2.85 -28.20 5.31
CA GLY A 385 1.85 -27.18 5.09
C GLY A 385 1.49 -26.42 6.37
N VAL A 386 0.33 -25.77 6.37
CA VAL A 386 -0.18 -25.04 7.53
C VAL A 386 -0.71 -26.03 8.57
N THR A 387 -0.08 -26.07 9.73
CA THR A 387 -0.46 -26.91 10.87
C THR A 387 -1.09 -26.11 12.00
N ASN A 388 -0.73 -24.83 12.15
CA ASN A 388 -1.33 -23.92 13.13
C ASN A 388 -2.60 -23.25 12.55
N THR A 389 -3.67 -24.02 12.49
CA THR A 389 -4.95 -23.58 11.92
C THR A 389 -5.65 -22.53 12.77
N GLU A 390 -5.34 -22.43 14.07
CA GLU A 390 -5.90 -21.43 14.97
C GLU A 390 -5.40 -20.02 14.58
N ILE A 391 -4.08 -19.85 14.45
CA ILE A 391 -3.50 -18.58 13.98
C ILE A 391 -3.98 -18.26 12.55
N GLN A 392 -4.01 -19.26 11.65
CA GLN A 392 -4.55 -19.05 10.31
C GLN A 392 -6.00 -18.54 10.33
N ALA A 393 -6.85 -19.10 11.22
CA ALA A 393 -8.24 -18.69 11.39
C ALA A 393 -8.35 -17.24 11.90
N ASP A 394 -7.46 -16.81 12.79
CA ASP A 394 -7.39 -15.42 13.24
C ASP A 394 -7.13 -14.46 12.06
N PHE A 395 -6.16 -14.76 11.21
CA PHE A 395 -5.91 -13.98 10.01
C PHE A 395 -7.03 -14.08 8.97
N ALA A 396 -7.62 -15.25 8.81
CA ALA A 396 -8.79 -15.46 7.95
C ALA A 396 -10.01 -14.65 8.41
N SER A 397 -10.13 -14.36 9.68
CA SER A 397 -11.21 -13.53 10.23
C SER A 397 -10.97 -12.02 10.05
N CYS A 398 -9.72 -11.59 9.80
CA CYS A 398 -9.39 -10.18 9.60
C CYS A 398 -10.02 -9.67 8.29
N ASN A 399 -10.99 -8.78 8.40
CA ASN A 399 -11.61 -8.04 7.32
C ASN A 399 -12.10 -6.71 7.87
N VAL A 400 -12.47 -5.78 7.00
CA VAL A 400 -12.85 -4.42 7.42
C VAL A 400 -14.00 -4.39 8.44
N TYR A 401 -14.93 -5.33 8.40
CA TYR A 401 -16.08 -5.40 9.31
C TYR A 401 -15.78 -6.12 10.63
N ALA A 402 -14.62 -6.79 10.72
CA ALA A 402 -14.16 -7.42 11.96
C ALA A 402 -13.59 -6.41 12.98
N HIS A 403 -13.34 -5.17 12.54
CA HIS A 403 -12.84 -4.09 13.38
C HIS A 403 -13.99 -3.13 13.68
N PRO A 404 -14.46 -3.01 14.95
CA PRO A 404 -15.57 -2.13 15.29
C PRO A 404 -15.39 -0.69 14.83
N GLU A 405 -14.17 -0.14 14.98
CA GLU A 405 -13.83 1.24 14.61
C GLU A 405 -13.85 1.48 13.09
N CYS A 406 -13.79 0.43 12.29
CA CYS A 406 -13.81 0.55 10.83
C CYS A 406 -15.22 0.60 10.25
N ARG A 407 -16.25 0.18 10.99
CA ARG A 407 -17.66 0.16 10.51
C ARG A 407 -18.16 1.54 10.10
N ASP A 408 -17.79 2.56 10.87
CA ASP A 408 -18.19 3.95 10.62
C ASP A 408 -17.07 4.76 9.93
N CYS A 409 -16.00 4.11 9.48
CA CYS A 409 -14.89 4.77 8.82
C CYS A 409 -15.19 4.99 7.33
N TRP A 410 -15.09 6.24 6.88
CA TRP A 410 -15.30 6.56 5.47
C TRP A 410 -14.28 5.88 4.53
N ALA A 411 -13.05 5.67 5.00
CA ALA A 411 -11.98 5.08 4.19
C ALA A 411 -12.01 3.53 4.17
N ARG A 412 -12.99 2.88 4.82
CA ARG A 412 -12.98 1.42 5.06
C ARG A 412 -12.81 0.57 3.80
N LEU A 413 -13.47 0.94 2.70
CA LEU A 413 -13.41 0.20 1.43
C LEU A 413 -12.18 0.55 0.58
N TYR A 414 -11.33 1.47 1.02
CA TYR A 414 -10.00 1.74 0.46
C TYR A 414 -8.88 1.13 1.30
N CYS A 415 -9.04 1.19 2.65
CA CYS A 415 -8.07 0.70 3.64
C CYS A 415 -8.13 -0.82 3.85
N SER A 416 -9.30 -1.45 3.67
CA SER A 416 -9.53 -2.88 3.87
C SER A 416 -9.24 -3.37 5.31
N GLY A 417 -9.37 -2.50 6.32
CA GLY A 417 -9.10 -2.81 7.73
C GLY A 417 -7.63 -2.62 8.18
N GLY A 418 -6.76 -2.12 7.30
CA GLY A 418 -5.37 -1.81 7.62
C GLY A 418 -4.41 -3.01 7.59
N CYS A 419 -3.26 -2.84 8.22
CA CYS A 419 -2.21 -3.86 8.30
C CYS A 419 -2.32 -4.64 9.61
N ALA A 420 -2.50 -5.97 9.54
CA ALA A 420 -2.60 -6.84 10.70
C ALA A 420 -1.33 -6.80 11.59
N ALA A 421 -0.14 -6.62 11.00
CA ALA A 421 1.10 -6.50 11.75
C ALA A 421 1.15 -5.16 12.54
N ASN A 422 0.83 -4.04 11.89
CA ASN A 422 0.78 -2.75 12.58
C ASN A 422 -0.29 -2.75 13.69
N ALA A 423 -1.45 -3.37 13.43
CA ALA A 423 -2.49 -3.54 14.43
C ALA A 423 -1.97 -4.34 15.63
N TYR A 424 -1.29 -5.47 15.39
CA TYR A 424 -0.72 -6.29 16.45
C TYR A 424 0.34 -5.57 17.26
N HIS A 425 1.30 -4.89 16.62
CA HIS A 425 2.35 -4.14 17.31
C HIS A 425 1.80 -2.97 18.12
N ALA A 426 0.71 -2.34 17.67
CA ALA A 426 0.10 -1.22 18.37
C ALA A 426 -0.84 -1.66 19.53
N THR A 427 -1.50 -2.81 19.40
CA THR A 427 -2.63 -3.18 20.30
C THR A 427 -2.51 -4.57 20.94
N GLY A 428 -1.55 -5.39 20.52
CA GLY A 428 -1.43 -6.80 20.91
C GLY A 428 -2.41 -7.74 20.18
N SER A 429 -3.18 -7.24 19.21
CA SER A 429 -4.17 -8.03 18.47
C SER A 429 -4.11 -7.74 16.97
N VAL A 430 -4.14 -8.79 16.14
CA VAL A 430 -4.25 -8.64 14.67
C VAL A 430 -5.58 -8.02 14.23
N ARG A 431 -6.58 -8.02 15.13
CA ARG A 431 -7.89 -7.37 14.94
C ARG A 431 -7.97 -5.99 15.59
N GLY A 432 -6.87 -5.46 16.09
CA GLY A 432 -6.79 -4.09 16.59
C GLY A 432 -6.74 -3.06 15.46
N VAL A 433 -6.65 -1.79 15.85
CA VAL A 433 -6.52 -0.67 14.92
C VAL A 433 -5.32 0.19 15.30
N TYR A 434 -4.42 0.40 14.36
CA TYR A 434 -3.31 1.35 14.49
C TYR A 434 -3.80 2.75 14.12
N LYS A 435 -4.24 3.54 15.11
CA LYS A 435 -4.96 4.81 14.91
C LYS A 435 -4.15 5.85 14.13
N GLU A 436 -2.88 6.01 14.45
CA GLU A 436 -1.97 6.93 13.80
C GLU A 436 -1.82 6.60 12.30
N GLY A 437 -1.71 5.32 11.98
CA GLY A 437 -1.70 4.84 10.59
C GLY A 437 -3.03 5.10 9.87
N CYS A 438 -4.16 5.06 10.58
CA CYS A 438 -5.47 5.39 10.00
C CYS A 438 -5.56 6.86 9.57
N GLU A 439 -5.04 7.79 10.38
CA GLU A 439 -5.04 9.22 10.05
C GLU A 439 -4.21 9.51 8.80
N LEU A 440 -2.99 8.99 8.75
CA LEU A 440 -2.12 9.14 7.59
C LEU A 440 -2.73 8.48 6.32
N PHE A 441 -3.36 7.32 6.49
CA PHE A 441 -4.04 6.65 5.36
C PHE A 441 -5.22 7.46 4.83
N LYS A 442 -6.06 8.01 5.70
CA LYS A 442 -7.19 8.86 5.31
C LYS A 442 -6.71 10.07 4.51
N LYS A 443 -5.69 10.77 4.98
CA LYS A 443 -5.11 11.90 4.25
C LYS A 443 -4.56 11.50 2.88
N ARG A 444 -3.86 10.37 2.80
CA ARG A 444 -3.40 9.82 1.50
C ARG A 444 -4.55 9.55 0.54
N MET A 445 -5.67 9.02 1.03
CA MET A 445 -6.84 8.75 0.18
C MET A 445 -7.55 10.02 -0.28
N GLU A 446 -7.67 11.03 0.59
CA GLU A 446 -8.19 12.34 0.16
C GLU A 446 -7.35 12.93 -0.98
N CYS A 447 -6.02 12.91 -0.86
CA CYS A 447 -5.10 13.36 -1.91
C CYS A 447 -5.23 12.53 -3.20
N ALA A 448 -5.31 11.20 -3.07
CA ALA A 448 -5.44 10.31 -4.22
C ALA A 448 -6.76 10.53 -4.99
N ILE A 449 -7.87 10.65 -4.26
CA ILE A 449 -9.19 10.92 -4.86
C ILE A 449 -9.19 12.30 -5.55
N MET A 450 -8.60 13.32 -4.92
CA MET A 450 -8.45 14.66 -5.51
C MET A 450 -7.68 14.62 -6.83
N LEU A 451 -6.56 13.87 -6.87
CA LEU A 451 -5.75 13.70 -8.07
C LEU A 451 -6.52 13.03 -9.22
N GLU A 452 -7.28 11.99 -8.92
CA GLU A 452 -8.11 11.31 -9.93
C GLU A 452 -9.28 12.19 -10.39
N ALA A 453 -9.95 12.87 -9.47
CA ALA A 453 -11.03 13.80 -9.79
C ALA A 453 -10.54 14.95 -10.70
N SER A 454 -9.35 15.50 -10.43
CA SER A 454 -8.75 16.55 -11.27
C SER A 454 -8.42 16.08 -12.69
N LYS A 455 -8.10 14.78 -12.90
CA LYS A 455 -7.91 14.23 -14.25
C LYS A 455 -9.19 14.27 -15.08
N ALA A 456 -10.34 14.04 -14.43
CA ALA A 456 -11.64 14.09 -15.10
C ALA A 456 -11.96 15.54 -15.57
N LEU A 457 -11.61 16.55 -14.78
CA LEU A 457 -11.75 17.95 -15.18
C LEU A 457 -10.85 18.31 -16.35
N ASP A 458 -9.55 17.94 -16.28
CA ASP A 458 -8.57 18.23 -17.33
C ASP A 458 -8.95 17.54 -18.67
N ASN A 459 -9.65 16.39 -18.66
CA ASN A 459 -10.08 15.67 -19.87
C ASN A 459 -11.40 16.23 -20.47
N ASN A 460 -12.15 17.01 -19.72
CA ASN A 460 -13.42 17.60 -20.15
C ASN A 460 -13.28 19.09 -20.54
N ALA A 461 -12.11 19.68 -20.32
CA ALA A 461 -11.75 21.05 -20.69
C ALA A 461 -11.01 21.10 -22.03
#